data_41a60aabc54a541d606dedcffcf5be37
#
_entry.id   41a60aabc54a541d606dedcffcf5be37
#
_cell.length_a   1.000
_cell.length_b   1.000
_cell.length_c   1.000
_cell.angle_alpha   90.00
_cell.angle_beta   90.00
_cell.angle_gamma   90.00
#
_symmetry.space_group_name_H-M   'P 1'
#
loop_
_entity.id
_entity.type
_entity.pdbx_description
1 polymer ?
#
loop_
_entity_poly.entity_id
_entity_poly.type
_entity_poly.pdbx_seq_one_letter_code
_entity_poly.pdbx_strand_id
1 'polypeptide(L)'
;MMKKKNALAMSVLCAVASAGFVMGASAETMHGNLEEVIVEGSADVLPGGFLVANDRVGILGDIKAIDVPFTQKQYSEKTITTFYDPNQPLNGTLANNPSIRVGSPSPMYTDFSMRGVNMNAAHYYINGIPNLFNQTRSIPAYTLESVDIVSGPNTVLNGATFSNNGTNGTDAPAGLLNATTKRATNKDVTRYTQRFSGRSTLTEDIDFGRRFGENKEWGVRVNAHHENGGLSMEGAKVTDKSVYINVDHKDEKSSTNLFGGYFDWKVDGGQRWLQAGSVKAGHLASAPSGKNNLSFDSQTKYNHGYMMTLNHNQKLSDSWQAFINGGYGQYSEHKWDPNSGSLTLGDDGKLSGKFRDYISDSKSMYWQAGVSNETKVGNVKNNVSLAVDYFNYLNCNKKLHTF
;
A
#
# COMPACT_ATOMS: atom_id res chain seq x y z
N MET A 1 15.83 -5.90 -25.18
CA MET A 1 15.24 -6.82 -24.20
C MET A 1 14.01 -6.26 -23.48
N MET A 2 13.87 -4.94 -23.32
CA MET A 2 12.71 -4.26 -22.72
C MET A 2 11.38 -4.40 -23.47
N LYS A 3 11.37 -4.45 -24.81
CA LYS A 3 10.11 -4.53 -25.61
C LYS A 3 9.31 -5.84 -25.44
N LYS A 4 9.94 -6.96 -25.07
CA LYS A 4 9.23 -8.23 -24.89
C LYS A 4 8.47 -8.37 -23.55
N LYS A 5 8.90 -7.68 -22.48
CA LYS A 5 8.22 -7.74 -21.18
C LYS A 5 6.92 -6.92 -21.15
N ASN A 6 6.89 -5.80 -21.89
CA ASN A 6 5.67 -4.99 -22.00
C ASN A 6 4.60 -5.68 -22.84
N ALA A 7 5.00 -6.51 -23.80
CA ALA A 7 4.07 -7.28 -24.62
C ALA A 7 3.36 -8.39 -23.80
N LEU A 8 4.04 -8.98 -22.80
CA LEU A 8 3.45 -10.01 -21.96
C LEU A 8 2.41 -9.44 -20.98
N ALA A 9 2.70 -8.28 -20.38
CA ALA A 9 1.76 -7.57 -19.50
C ALA A 9 0.52 -7.11 -20.28
N MET A 10 0.70 -6.64 -21.51
CA MET A 10 -0.39 -6.19 -22.37
C MET A 10 -1.21 -7.35 -22.93
N SER A 11 -0.60 -8.52 -23.20
CA SER A 11 -1.31 -9.71 -23.65
C SER A 11 -2.14 -10.37 -22.52
N VAL A 12 -1.68 -10.32 -21.27
CA VAL A 12 -2.47 -10.73 -20.10
C VAL A 12 -3.65 -9.78 -19.88
N LEU A 13 -3.48 -8.48 -20.07
CA LEU A 13 -4.57 -7.50 -19.98
C LEU A 13 -5.63 -7.74 -21.07
N CYS A 14 -5.22 -8.02 -22.32
CA CYS A 14 -6.12 -8.35 -23.42
C CYS A 14 -6.80 -9.70 -23.24
N ALA A 15 -6.13 -10.72 -22.69
CA ALA A 15 -6.72 -12.04 -22.45
C ALA A 15 -7.80 -12.01 -21.35
N VAL A 16 -7.61 -11.19 -20.32
CA VAL A 16 -8.61 -10.97 -19.26
C VAL A 16 -9.81 -10.17 -19.78
N ALA A 17 -9.56 -9.20 -20.67
CA ALA A 17 -10.63 -8.40 -21.29
C ALA A 17 -11.48 -9.23 -22.28
N SER A 18 -10.88 -10.20 -23.00
CA SER A 18 -11.59 -11.01 -24.00
C SER A 18 -12.39 -12.18 -23.42
N ALA A 19 -12.07 -12.64 -22.20
CA ALA A 19 -12.80 -13.73 -21.55
C ALA A 19 -14.08 -13.28 -20.79
N GLY A 20 -14.33 -11.98 -20.67
CA GLY A 20 -15.41 -11.43 -19.83
C GLY A 20 -16.54 -10.71 -20.55
N PHE A 21 -16.49 -10.50 -21.86
CA PHE A 21 -17.50 -9.71 -22.58
C PHE A 21 -18.44 -10.57 -23.42
N VAL A 22 -19.35 -11.29 -22.77
CA VAL A 22 -20.67 -11.54 -23.35
C VAL A 22 -21.64 -10.64 -22.58
N MET A 23 -21.80 -9.42 -23.05
CA MET A 23 -22.84 -8.52 -22.56
C MET A 23 -24.16 -8.85 -23.25
N GLY A 24 -25.06 -9.47 -22.49
CA GLY A 24 -26.48 -9.31 -22.73
C GLY A 24 -26.90 -7.93 -22.22
N ALA A 25 -27.08 -6.96 -23.09
CA ALA A 25 -27.67 -5.69 -22.75
C ALA A 25 -29.18 -5.87 -22.59
N SER A 26 -29.66 -5.99 -21.36
CA SER A 26 -31.07 -5.77 -21.03
C SER A 26 -31.17 -4.38 -20.39
N ALA A 27 -31.71 -3.44 -21.13
CA ALA A 27 -32.10 -2.14 -20.58
C ALA A 27 -33.40 -2.33 -19.77
N GLU A 28 -33.30 -2.45 -18.46
CA GLU A 28 -34.42 -2.30 -17.56
C GLU A 28 -34.53 -0.85 -17.07
N THR A 29 -35.70 -0.29 -17.29
CA THR A 29 -36.10 1.04 -16.84
C THR A 29 -36.09 1.11 -15.32
N MET A 30 -35.23 1.98 -14.79
CA MET A 30 -35.21 2.32 -13.35
C MET A 30 -36.51 2.99 -12.94
N HIS A 31 -37.38 2.27 -12.24
CA HIS A 31 -38.35 2.87 -11.31
C HIS A 31 -37.71 2.87 -9.93
N GLY A 32 -37.50 4.08 -9.39
CA GLY A 32 -36.85 4.27 -8.12
C GLY A 32 -37.69 3.77 -6.94
N ASN A 33 -37.24 2.69 -6.35
CA ASN A 33 -37.29 2.50 -4.91
C ASN A 33 -35.83 2.48 -4.46
N LEU A 34 -35.49 3.40 -3.57
CA LEU A 34 -34.25 3.30 -2.80
C LEU A 34 -34.40 2.08 -1.88
N GLU A 35 -34.20 0.90 -2.42
CA GLU A 35 -33.91 -0.26 -1.58
C GLU A 35 -32.66 0.08 -0.79
N GLU A 36 -32.80 -0.01 0.52
CA GLU A 36 -31.71 0.04 1.47
C GLU A 36 -30.62 -0.86 0.93
N VAL A 37 -29.52 -0.28 0.44
CA VAL A 37 -28.34 -1.03 0.01
C VAL A 37 -27.76 -1.59 1.28
N ILE A 38 -28.25 -2.76 1.69
CA ILE A 38 -27.56 -3.60 2.65
C ILE A 38 -26.27 -3.99 1.96
N VAL A 39 -25.23 -3.20 2.21
CA VAL A 39 -23.87 -3.58 1.93
C VAL A 39 -23.61 -4.76 2.87
N GLU A 40 -23.80 -5.98 2.38
CA GLU A 40 -23.17 -7.15 2.95
C GLU A 40 -21.65 -7.04 2.69
N GLY A 41 -21.04 -5.98 3.17
CA GLY A 41 -19.67 -5.93 3.59
C GLY A 41 -19.58 -6.76 4.85
N SER A 42 -18.44 -7.41 5.10
CA SER A 42 -18.19 -8.22 6.28
C SER A 42 -18.94 -7.66 7.50
N ALA A 43 -19.54 -8.51 8.33
CA ALA A 43 -20.36 -8.15 9.51
C ALA A 43 -19.64 -7.21 10.51
N ASP A 44 -18.47 -6.78 10.17
CA ASP A 44 -17.49 -6.08 10.96
C ASP A 44 -17.34 -4.59 10.65
N VAL A 45 -18.06 -4.07 9.62
CA VAL A 45 -17.97 -2.65 9.25
C VAL A 45 -18.89 -1.82 10.14
N LEU A 46 -18.33 -0.84 10.85
CA LEU A 46 -19.07 0.06 11.73
C LEU A 46 -20.04 0.97 10.95
N PRO A 47 -21.10 1.50 11.60
CA PRO A 47 -22.02 2.43 10.99
C PRO A 47 -21.31 3.57 10.27
N GLY A 48 -21.74 3.89 9.05
CA GLY A 48 -21.06 4.85 8.17
C GLY A 48 -20.07 4.23 7.20
N GLY A 49 -19.62 3.00 7.44
CA GLY A 49 -18.79 2.25 6.51
C GLY A 49 -17.31 2.67 6.43
N PHE A 50 -16.84 3.57 7.30
CA PHE A 50 -15.48 4.10 7.27
C PHE A 50 -14.48 3.30 8.10
N LEU A 51 -14.93 2.64 9.16
CA LEU A 51 -14.10 1.85 10.06
C LEU A 51 -14.60 0.41 10.13
N VAL A 52 -13.71 -0.50 10.46
CA VAL A 52 -14.01 -1.93 10.68
C VAL A 52 -13.88 -2.26 12.16
N ALA A 53 -14.72 -3.15 12.67
CA ALA A 53 -14.79 -3.49 14.10
C ALA A 53 -13.86 -4.64 14.50
N ASN A 54 -13.45 -5.47 13.55
CA ASN A 54 -12.57 -6.61 13.80
C ASN A 54 -11.19 -6.34 13.21
N ASP A 55 -10.17 -6.63 13.99
CA ASP A 55 -8.79 -6.33 13.67
C ASP A 55 -7.96 -7.59 13.49
N ARG A 56 -7.09 -7.61 12.47
CA ARG A 56 -6.00 -8.55 12.38
C ARG A 56 -4.78 -8.00 13.09
N VAL A 57 -4.34 -8.68 14.13
CA VAL A 57 -3.24 -8.22 14.98
C VAL A 57 -2.05 -9.16 14.85
N GLY A 58 -1.31 -9.05 13.74
CA GLY A 58 -0.08 -9.80 13.51
C GLY A 58 -0.27 -11.32 13.74
N ILE A 59 0.61 -11.91 14.55
CA ILE A 59 0.58 -13.34 14.90
C ILE A 59 -0.59 -13.73 15.82
N LEU A 60 -1.30 -12.76 16.41
CA LEU A 60 -2.45 -13.02 17.27
C LEU A 60 -3.72 -13.35 16.48
N GLY A 61 -3.70 -13.16 15.17
CA GLY A 61 -4.84 -13.46 14.29
C GLY A 61 -6.00 -12.46 14.39
N ASP A 62 -7.21 -12.92 14.12
CA ASP A 62 -8.42 -12.10 14.12
C ASP A 62 -8.92 -11.95 15.57
N ILE A 63 -8.81 -10.74 16.14
CA ILE A 63 -9.26 -10.39 17.48
C ILE A 63 -10.26 -9.25 17.37
N LYS A 64 -11.29 -9.24 18.21
CA LYS A 64 -12.20 -8.10 18.29
C LYS A 64 -11.43 -6.84 18.71
N ALA A 65 -11.69 -5.71 18.09
CA ALA A 65 -11.01 -4.45 18.38
C ALA A 65 -11.04 -4.08 19.88
N ILE A 66 -12.10 -4.44 20.60
CA ILE A 66 -12.24 -4.19 22.04
C ILE A 66 -11.31 -5.06 22.91
N ASP A 67 -10.88 -6.20 22.40
CA ASP A 67 -10.01 -7.16 23.11
C ASP A 67 -8.52 -6.93 22.79
N VAL A 68 -8.22 -6.01 21.86
CA VAL A 68 -6.85 -5.67 21.47
C VAL A 68 -6.20 -4.77 22.52
N PRO A 69 -5.07 -5.17 23.13
CA PRO A 69 -4.40 -4.39 24.19
C PRO A 69 -3.62 -3.18 23.65
N PHE A 70 -3.87 -2.74 22.41
CA PHE A 70 -3.18 -1.65 21.73
C PHE A 70 -4.19 -0.66 21.15
N THR A 71 -3.74 0.58 20.94
CA THR A 71 -4.53 1.54 20.19
C THR A 71 -4.47 1.19 18.70
N GLN A 72 -5.57 0.66 18.19
CA GLN A 72 -5.71 0.22 16.82
C GLN A 72 -6.90 0.88 16.13
N LYS A 73 -6.75 1.14 14.83
CA LYS A 73 -7.83 1.58 13.94
C LYS A 73 -7.70 0.87 12.61
N GLN A 74 -8.80 0.30 12.14
CA GLN A 74 -8.89 -0.29 10.82
C GLN A 74 -9.79 0.59 9.92
N TYR A 75 -9.21 1.09 8.84
CA TYR A 75 -9.91 1.87 7.82
C TYR A 75 -10.35 0.97 6.68
N SER A 76 -11.63 1.06 6.31
CA SER A 76 -12.23 0.25 5.26
C SER A 76 -11.86 0.72 3.85
N GLU A 77 -12.20 -0.09 2.82
CA GLU A 77 -12.13 0.28 1.41
C GLU A 77 -12.84 1.62 1.15
N LYS A 78 -13.98 1.87 1.80
CA LYS A 78 -14.72 3.14 1.65
C LYS A 78 -13.87 4.34 2.08
N THR A 79 -13.16 4.26 3.21
CA THR A 79 -12.26 5.33 3.64
C THR A 79 -11.15 5.55 2.62
N ILE A 80 -10.49 4.45 2.22
CA ILE A 80 -9.37 4.48 1.28
C ILE A 80 -9.76 5.13 -0.05
N THR A 81 -10.93 4.78 -0.57
CA THR A 81 -11.42 5.33 -1.85
C THR A 81 -11.94 6.76 -1.73
N THR A 82 -12.56 7.12 -0.60
CA THR A 82 -13.10 8.47 -0.36
C THR A 82 -11.97 9.49 -0.21
N PHE A 83 -10.88 9.12 0.45
CA PHE A 83 -9.75 10.01 0.72
C PHE A 83 -8.53 9.72 -0.17
N TYR A 84 -8.77 9.14 -1.34
CA TYR A 84 -7.72 8.89 -2.32
C TYR A 84 -7.04 10.19 -2.76
N ASP A 85 -5.70 10.18 -2.73
CA ASP A 85 -4.87 11.31 -3.19
C ASP A 85 -3.93 10.82 -4.31
N PRO A 86 -4.02 11.35 -5.55
CA PRO A 86 -3.16 10.93 -6.64
C PRO A 86 -1.67 11.23 -6.41
N ASN A 87 -1.35 12.19 -5.53
CA ASN A 87 0.05 12.44 -5.16
C ASN A 87 0.60 11.29 -4.31
N GLN A 88 -0.20 10.83 -3.32
CA GLN A 88 0.16 9.76 -2.40
C GLN A 88 -1.11 8.99 -2.00
N PRO A 89 -1.37 7.84 -2.61
CA PRO A 89 -2.67 7.15 -2.54
C PRO A 89 -3.26 6.91 -1.16
N LEU A 90 -2.43 6.70 -0.13
CA LEU A 90 -2.89 6.46 1.23
C LEU A 90 -2.81 7.67 2.17
N ASN A 91 -2.19 8.78 1.75
CA ASN A 91 -2.00 9.93 2.64
C ASN A 91 -3.33 10.50 3.16
N GLY A 92 -4.34 10.58 2.32
CA GLY A 92 -5.66 11.03 2.75
C GLY A 92 -6.30 10.12 3.80
N THR A 93 -6.13 8.80 3.67
CA THR A 93 -6.57 7.83 4.68
C THR A 93 -5.80 8.00 5.98
N LEU A 94 -4.47 8.09 5.90
CA LEU A 94 -3.58 8.22 7.05
C LEU A 94 -3.84 9.52 7.83
N ALA A 95 -4.16 10.62 7.14
CA ALA A 95 -4.47 11.92 7.74
C ALA A 95 -5.71 11.88 8.66
N ASN A 96 -6.57 10.87 8.54
CA ASN A 96 -7.70 10.67 9.45
C ASN A 96 -7.30 10.02 10.79
N ASN A 97 -6.03 9.66 10.97
CA ASN A 97 -5.54 9.12 12.24
C ASN A 97 -4.83 10.21 13.05
N PRO A 98 -5.29 10.53 14.26
CA PRO A 98 -4.70 11.61 15.07
C PRO A 98 -3.25 11.32 15.53
N SER A 99 -2.80 10.05 15.47
CA SER A 99 -1.42 9.66 15.77
C SER A 99 -0.48 9.86 14.58
N ILE A 100 -1.02 10.16 13.40
CA ILE A 100 -0.25 10.27 12.15
C ILE A 100 -0.26 11.71 11.65
N ARG A 101 0.89 12.17 11.27
CA ARG A 101 1.07 13.39 10.49
C ARG A 101 1.62 13.00 9.13
N VAL A 102 0.85 13.21 8.07
CA VAL A 102 1.32 13.04 6.71
C VAL A 102 2.39 14.08 6.38
N GLY A 103 3.40 13.65 5.65
CA GLY A 103 4.54 14.48 5.31
C GLY A 103 4.25 15.47 4.18
N SER A 104 5.28 15.83 3.45
CA SER A 104 5.19 16.71 2.29
C SER A 104 4.27 16.11 1.21
N PRO A 105 3.50 16.93 0.49
CA PRO A 105 2.65 16.48 -0.62
C PRO A 105 3.44 16.02 -1.87
N SER A 106 4.75 15.81 -1.74
CA SER A 106 5.57 15.35 -2.86
C SER A 106 5.07 14.01 -3.39
N PRO A 107 4.77 13.89 -4.68
CA PRO A 107 4.34 12.63 -5.28
C PRO A 107 5.46 11.59 -5.41
N MET A 108 6.71 11.98 -5.18
CA MET A 108 7.88 11.11 -5.37
C MET A 108 8.18 10.20 -4.20
N TYR A 109 7.68 10.53 -2.99
CA TYR A 109 8.01 9.80 -1.78
C TYR A 109 6.81 9.70 -0.85
N THR A 110 6.59 8.52 -0.31
CA THR A 110 5.61 8.30 0.75
C THR A 110 6.28 8.54 2.09
N ASP A 111 6.01 9.68 2.68
CA ASP A 111 6.51 10.06 4.01
C ASP A 111 5.36 10.43 4.92
N PHE A 112 5.41 9.93 6.13
CA PHE A 112 4.52 10.31 7.22
C PHE A 112 5.27 10.16 8.54
N SER A 113 4.75 10.73 9.59
CA SER A 113 5.26 10.46 10.94
C SER A 113 4.13 9.89 11.80
N MET A 114 4.45 8.89 12.60
CA MET A 114 3.55 8.34 13.60
C MET A 114 4.14 8.61 14.97
N ARG A 115 3.39 9.31 15.83
CA ARG A 115 3.84 9.70 17.17
C ARG A 115 5.22 10.38 17.18
N GLY A 116 5.52 11.17 16.14
CA GLY A 116 6.79 11.89 15.99
C GLY A 116 7.94 11.11 15.35
N VAL A 117 7.77 9.82 15.07
CA VAL A 117 8.77 9.00 14.38
C VAL A 117 8.49 9.02 12.88
N ASN A 118 9.51 9.31 12.07
CA ASN A 118 9.38 9.31 10.61
C ASN A 118 9.26 7.89 10.07
N MET A 119 8.27 7.71 9.22
CA MET A 119 7.96 6.46 8.53
C MET A 119 7.79 6.71 7.03
N ASN A 120 7.89 5.67 6.24
CA ASN A 120 7.69 5.71 4.80
C ASN A 120 7.09 4.38 4.28
N ALA A 121 6.94 4.23 2.97
CA ALA A 121 6.34 3.03 2.38
C ALA A 121 7.08 1.71 2.72
N ALA A 122 8.36 1.74 3.07
CA ALA A 122 9.09 0.54 3.47
C ALA A 122 8.61 -0.04 4.82
N HIS A 123 7.89 0.75 5.61
CA HIS A 123 7.34 0.33 6.91
C HIS A 123 5.92 -0.25 6.79
N TYR A 124 5.37 -0.37 5.57
CA TYR A 124 4.10 -1.04 5.37
C TYR A 124 4.26 -2.56 5.42
N TYR A 125 3.34 -3.19 6.11
CA TYR A 125 3.06 -4.61 5.97
C TYR A 125 1.97 -4.81 4.91
N ILE A 126 2.07 -5.86 4.14
CA ILE A 126 1.07 -6.24 3.15
C ILE A 126 0.63 -7.66 3.45
N ASN A 127 -0.64 -7.82 3.80
CA ASN A 127 -1.16 -9.11 4.27
C ASN A 127 -0.32 -9.71 5.43
N GLY A 128 0.20 -8.86 6.32
CA GLY A 128 1.07 -9.25 7.41
C GLY A 128 2.55 -9.48 7.03
N ILE A 129 2.93 -9.26 5.78
CA ILE A 129 4.31 -9.44 5.30
C ILE A 129 5.04 -8.10 5.27
N PRO A 130 6.18 -7.96 5.98
CA PRO A 130 6.93 -6.70 6.03
C PRO A 130 7.81 -6.45 4.81
N ASN A 131 8.14 -5.19 4.60
CA ASN A 131 9.28 -4.75 3.77
C ASN A 131 9.26 -5.18 2.29
N LEU A 132 8.09 -5.33 1.69
CA LEU A 132 7.98 -5.70 0.27
C LEU A 132 8.11 -4.51 -0.69
N PHE A 133 7.98 -3.29 -0.19
CA PHE A 133 8.09 -2.06 -0.98
C PHE A 133 9.31 -1.22 -0.64
N ASN A 134 9.68 -0.38 -1.59
CA ASN A 134 10.62 0.70 -1.38
C ASN A 134 9.97 1.86 -0.63
N GLN A 135 10.79 2.67 0.04
CA GLN A 135 10.40 3.90 0.73
C GLN A 135 9.62 4.93 -0.13
N THR A 136 9.58 4.75 -1.43
CA THR A 136 9.16 5.78 -2.36
C THR A 136 7.72 5.66 -2.81
N ARG A 137 7.12 4.46 -2.78
CA ARG A 137 5.73 4.27 -3.15
C ARG A 137 5.04 3.27 -2.22
N SER A 138 3.87 3.64 -1.78
CA SER A 138 2.98 2.73 -1.04
C SER A 138 2.32 1.73 -1.98
N ILE A 139 1.73 0.70 -1.39
CA ILE A 139 0.85 -0.21 -2.10
C ILE A 139 -0.29 0.58 -2.77
N PRO A 140 -0.70 0.23 -3.99
CA PRO A 140 -1.80 0.89 -4.66
C PRO A 140 -3.12 0.76 -3.89
N ALA A 141 -3.71 1.90 -3.54
CA ALA A 141 -4.90 1.98 -2.71
C ALA A 141 -6.11 1.20 -3.27
N TYR A 142 -6.24 1.11 -4.58
CA TYR A 142 -7.33 0.40 -5.26
C TYR A 142 -7.29 -1.13 -5.05
N THR A 143 -6.16 -1.69 -4.61
CA THR A 143 -6.02 -3.13 -4.30
C THR A 143 -6.41 -3.48 -2.87
N LEU A 144 -6.68 -2.47 -2.03
CA LEU A 144 -6.85 -2.64 -0.59
C LEU A 144 -8.31 -2.80 -0.19
N GLU A 145 -8.55 -3.75 0.69
CA GLU A 145 -9.80 -3.94 1.44
C GLU A 145 -9.78 -3.07 2.69
N SER A 146 -8.65 -3.06 3.41
CA SER A 146 -8.49 -2.27 4.63
C SER A 146 -7.03 -1.84 4.87
N VAL A 147 -6.89 -0.87 5.76
CA VAL A 147 -5.61 -0.45 6.33
C VAL A 147 -5.72 -0.43 7.85
N ASP A 148 -4.90 -1.25 8.49
CA ASP A 148 -4.81 -1.35 9.93
C ASP A 148 -3.67 -0.49 10.45
N ILE A 149 -3.95 0.32 11.46
CA ILE A 149 -2.96 1.19 12.08
C ILE A 149 -2.93 0.86 13.57
N VAL A 150 -1.85 0.23 13.99
CA VAL A 150 -1.54 -0.03 15.41
C VAL A 150 -0.58 1.04 15.89
N SER A 151 -0.96 1.83 16.88
CA SER A 151 -0.15 2.91 17.42
C SER A 151 0.57 2.48 18.69
N GLY A 152 1.89 2.61 18.71
CA GLY A 152 2.75 2.26 19.83
C GLY A 152 3.71 1.10 19.55
N PRO A 153 4.57 0.72 20.50
CA PRO A 153 5.52 -0.37 20.34
C PRO A 153 4.79 -1.69 20.08
N ASN A 154 5.17 -2.37 19.02
CA ASN A 154 4.49 -3.58 18.53
C ASN A 154 5.43 -4.76 18.25
N THR A 155 6.69 -4.67 18.65
CA THR A 155 7.68 -5.75 18.48
C THR A 155 7.23 -7.08 19.08
N VAL A 156 6.40 -7.03 20.12
CA VAL A 156 5.79 -8.23 20.72
C VAL A 156 4.84 -8.93 19.75
N LEU A 157 4.21 -8.19 18.81
CA LEU A 157 3.22 -8.74 17.89
C LEU A 157 3.86 -9.29 16.60
N ASN A 158 4.94 -8.65 16.15
CA ASN A 158 5.50 -8.87 14.81
C ASN A 158 6.96 -9.27 14.82
N GLY A 159 7.54 -9.55 15.99
CA GLY A 159 8.97 -9.83 16.12
C GLY A 159 9.84 -8.61 15.82
N ALA A 160 11.11 -8.83 15.52
CA ALA A 160 12.01 -7.78 15.07
C ALA A 160 11.61 -7.34 13.67
N THR A 161 11.29 -6.06 13.51
CA THR A 161 11.02 -5.47 12.21
C THR A 161 12.35 -5.04 11.57
N PHE A 162 12.57 -5.41 10.33
CA PHE A 162 13.77 -5.03 9.59
C PHE A 162 13.42 -3.90 8.62
N SER A 163 14.04 -2.74 8.80
CA SER A 163 13.93 -1.68 7.80
C SER A 163 14.90 -1.94 6.65
N ASN A 164 14.39 -1.94 5.42
CA ASN A 164 15.24 -2.03 4.23
C ASN A 164 16.00 -0.73 3.93
N ASN A 165 15.80 0.30 4.73
CA ASN A 165 16.42 1.59 4.54
C ASN A 165 17.51 1.81 5.58
N GLY A 166 18.75 1.42 5.27
CA GLY A 166 19.91 1.46 6.15
C GLY A 166 20.27 2.84 6.75
N THR A 167 19.44 3.85 6.57
CA THR A 167 19.62 5.19 7.12
C THR A 167 18.78 5.48 8.36
N ASN A 168 17.70 4.74 8.59
CA ASN A 168 16.81 4.97 9.72
C ASN A 168 16.29 3.65 10.31
N GLY A 169 17.20 2.74 10.63
CA GLY A 169 16.94 1.41 11.22
C GLY A 169 16.16 1.41 12.53
N THR A 170 15.21 2.26 12.67
CA THR A 170 14.26 2.27 13.77
C THR A 170 13.02 1.57 13.29
N ASP A 171 13.06 0.30 13.47
CA ASP A 171 11.90 -0.56 13.53
C ASP A 171 10.85 0.09 14.39
N ALA A 172 9.87 0.56 13.76
CA ALA A 172 8.59 1.10 14.19
C ALA A 172 8.30 1.12 15.71
N PRO A 173 9.08 1.79 16.57
CA PRO A 173 8.66 2.00 17.95
C PRO A 173 7.38 2.83 18.01
N ALA A 174 7.02 3.47 16.92
CA ALA A 174 5.85 4.31 16.80
C ALA A 174 4.57 3.53 16.52
N GLY A 175 4.65 2.40 15.86
CA GLY A 175 3.48 1.61 15.46
C GLY A 175 3.70 0.77 14.20
N LEU A 176 2.62 0.15 13.76
CA LEU A 176 2.53 -0.71 12.58
C LEU A 176 1.46 -0.17 11.65
N LEU A 177 1.68 -0.32 10.35
CA LEU A 177 0.68 -0.12 9.32
C LEU A 177 0.61 -1.37 8.46
N ASN A 178 -0.54 -2.07 8.51
CA ASN A 178 -0.79 -3.25 7.70
C ASN A 178 -1.86 -2.96 6.66
N ALA A 179 -1.56 -3.26 5.41
CA ALA A 179 -2.48 -3.13 4.29
C ALA A 179 -3.00 -4.53 3.92
N THR A 180 -4.30 -4.74 4.07
CA THR A 180 -4.96 -5.99 3.67
C THR A 180 -5.50 -5.85 2.26
N THR A 181 -5.14 -6.78 1.39
CA THR A 181 -5.54 -6.75 -0.02
C THR A 181 -6.91 -7.38 -0.24
N LYS A 182 -7.62 -6.89 -1.24
CA LYS A 182 -8.95 -7.39 -1.65
C LYS A 182 -8.89 -8.85 -2.03
N ARG A 183 -9.86 -9.62 -1.52
CA ARG A 183 -10.14 -11.00 -1.90
C ARG A 183 -11.50 -11.10 -2.60
N ALA A 184 -11.75 -12.21 -3.27
CA ALA A 184 -13.08 -12.49 -3.80
C ALA A 184 -14.08 -12.68 -2.67
N THR A 185 -15.22 -12.02 -2.79
CA THR A 185 -16.36 -12.16 -1.85
C THR A 185 -17.38 -13.14 -2.40
N ASN A 186 -18.34 -13.57 -1.57
CA ASN A 186 -19.43 -14.45 -2.02
C ASN A 186 -20.31 -13.79 -3.09
N LYS A 187 -20.35 -12.46 -3.09
CA LYS A 187 -21.00 -11.65 -4.12
C LYS A 187 -20.00 -11.36 -5.23
N ASP A 188 -20.42 -11.60 -6.46
CA ASP A 188 -19.64 -11.29 -7.65
C ASP A 188 -19.37 -9.79 -7.78
N VAL A 189 -18.16 -9.43 -8.11
CA VAL A 189 -17.76 -8.04 -8.32
C VAL A 189 -17.30 -7.85 -9.75
N THR A 190 -17.87 -6.86 -10.43
CA THR A 190 -17.39 -6.31 -11.69
C THR A 190 -17.59 -4.81 -11.61
N ARG A 191 -16.52 -4.08 -11.37
CA ARG A 191 -16.57 -2.63 -11.16
C ARG A 191 -15.50 -1.95 -12.00
N TYR A 192 -15.92 -0.93 -12.73
CA TYR A 192 -15.05 0.05 -13.35
C TYR A 192 -15.25 1.38 -12.65
N THR A 193 -14.17 2.01 -12.28
CA THR A 193 -14.18 3.33 -11.61
C THR A 193 -13.31 4.28 -12.39
N GLN A 194 -13.85 5.45 -12.69
CA GLN A 194 -13.14 6.55 -13.32
C GLN A 194 -13.15 7.75 -12.39
N ARG A 195 -12.01 8.37 -12.18
CA ARG A 195 -11.86 9.57 -11.35
C ARG A 195 -11.07 10.64 -12.07
N PHE A 196 -11.47 11.88 -11.85
CA PHE A 196 -10.71 13.05 -12.23
C PHE A 196 -10.24 13.76 -10.97
N SER A 197 -8.97 14.07 -10.88
CA SER A 197 -8.37 14.66 -9.70
C SER A 197 -7.16 15.54 -10.04
N GLY A 198 -6.64 16.26 -9.05
CA GLY A 198 -5.53 17.17 -9.27
C GLY A 198 -5.87 18.27 -10.27
N ARG A 199 -4.97 18.52 -11.22
CA ARG A 199 -5.18 19.50 -12.31
C ARG A 199 -5.79 18.84 -13.55
N SER A 200 -5.40 17.62 -13.87
CA SER A 200 -5.86 16.89 -15.05
C SER A 200 -5.57 15.39 -14.97
N THR A 201 -5.49 14.83 -13.77
CA THR A 201 -5.23 13.39 -13.60
C THR A 201 -6.50 12.62 -13.84
N LEU A 202 -6.44 11.71 -14.82
CA LEU A 202 -7.45 10.68 -15.05
C LEU A 202 -6.95 9.38 -14.41
N THR A 203 -7.77 8.81 -13.55
CA THR A 203 -7.55 7.51 -12.92
C THR A 203 -8.65 6.54 -13.35
N GLU A 204 -8.27 5.35 -13.75
CA GLU A 204 -9.16 4.28 -14.21
C GLU A 204 -8.82 2.99 -13.46
N ASP A 205 -9.80 2.43 -12.77
CA ASP A 205 -9.67 1.20 -11.99
C ASP A 205 -10.65 0.13 -12.48
N ILE A 206 -10.16 -1.09 -12.64
CA ILE A 206 -10.96 -2.30 -12.86
C ILE A 206 -10.84 -3.18 -11.63
N ASP A 207 -11.96 -3.64 -11.11
CA ASP A 207 -12.06 -4.53 -9.98
C ASP A 207 -13.01 -5.69 -10.33
N PHE A 208 -12.44 -6.88 -10.48
CA PHE A 208 -13.16 -8.09 -10.86
C PHE A 208 -12.93 -9.16 -9.80
N GLY A 209 -14.00 -9.79 -9.31
CA GLY A 209 -13.93 -10.84 -8.29
C GLY A 209 -14.99 -11.89 -8.47
N ARG A 210 -14.59 -13.17 -8.35
CA ARG A 210 -15.47 -14.35 -8.46
C ARG A 210 -15.01 -15.42 -7.50
N ARG A 211 -16.00 -16.20 -7.02
CA ARG A 211 -15.75 -17.44 -6.30
C ARG A 211 -16.25 -18.65 -7.10
N PHE A 212 -15.52 -19.75 -6.98
CA PHE A 212 -15.73 -21.01 -7.70
C PHE A 212 -15.71 -22.19 -6.72
N GLY A 213 -16.17 -23.36 -7.21
CA GLY A 213 -16.32 -24.59 -6.42
C GLY A 213 -17.75 -24.75 -5.89
N GLU A 214 -18.08 -25.94 -5.44
CA GLU A 214 -19.42 -26.25 -4.93
C GLU A 214 -19.75 -25.46 -3.68
N ASN A 215 -18.76 -25.22 -2.82
CA ASN A 215 -18.87 -24.44 -1.59
C ASN A 215 -18.24 -23.05 -1.72
N LYS A 216 -17.98 -22.57 -2.95
CA LYS A 216 -17.28 -21.30 -3.22
C LYS A 216 -15.92 -21.21 -2.52
N GLU A 217 -15.23 -22.34 -2.39
CA GLU A 217 -13.95 -22.45 -1.67
C GLU A 217 -12.80 -21.74 -2.37
N TRP A 218 -12.84 -21.60 -3.71
CA TRP A 218 -11.85 -20.87 -4.48
C TRP A 218 -12.30 -19.45 -4.80
N GLY A 219 -11.41 -18.49 -4.58
CA GLY A 219 -11.63 -17.08 -4.92
C GLY A 219 -10.56 -16.55 -5.87
N VAL A 220 -10.98 -15.73 -6.82
CA VAL A 220 -10.06 -14.96 -7.69
C VAL A 220 -10.50 -13.51 -7.69
N ARG A 221 -9.57 -12.60 -7.40
CA ARG A 221 -9.77 -11.15 -7.51
C ARG A 221 -8.70 -10.53 -8.38
N VAL A 222 -9.09 -9.71 -9.34
CA VAL A 222 -8.19 -8.98 -10.23
C VAL A 222 -8.45 -7.50 -10.08
N ASN A 223 -7.38 -6.75 -9.85
CA ASN A 223 -7.39 -5.29 -9.82
C ASN A 223 -6.41 -4.76 -10.87
N ALA A 224 -6.88 -3.93 -11.78
CA ALA A 224 -6.05 -3.22 -12.74
C ALA A 224 -6.23 -1.71 -12.58
N HIS A 225 -5.14 -0.98 -12.78
CA HIS A 225 -5.08 0.46 -12.57
C HIS A 225 -4.33 1.15 -13.69
N HIS A 226 -4.88 2.26 -14.11
CA HIS A 226 -4.23 3.21 -14.99
C HIS A 226 -4.45 4.62 -14.47
N GLU A 227 -3.38 5.37 -14.30
CA GLU A 227 -3.44 6.77 -13.91
C GLU A 227 -2.50 7.59 -14.79
N ASN A 228 -2.98 8.72 -15.30
CA ASN A 228 -2.18 9.62 -16.12
C ASN A 228 -2.68 11.04 -16.01
N GLY A 229 -1.76 11.99 -15.83
CA GLY A 229 -2.11 13.41 -15.87
C GLY A 229 -1.33 14.30 -14.93
N GLY A 230 -1.77 15.56 -14.86
CA GLY A 230 -1.18 16.59 -14.04
C GLY A 230 -1.63 16.53 -12.58
N LEU A 231 -0.68 16.49 -11.67
CA LEU A 231 -0.89 16.50 -10.22
C LEU A 231 -1.25 17.91 -9.70
N SER A 232 -1.43 18.04 -8.39
CA SER A 232 -1.78 19.32 -7.75
C SER A 232 -0.70 20.41 -7.90
N MET A 233 0.58 20.02 -7.92
CA MET A 233 1.69 20.93 -8.18
C MET A 233 1.82 21.26 -9.67
N GLU A 234 2.18 22.50 -9.99
CA GLU A 234 2.39 22.97 -11.36
C GLU A 234 3.55 22.23 -12.03
N GLY A 235 3.33 21.72 -13.26
CA GLY A 235 4.31 20.96 -14.00
C GLY A 235 4.55 19.52 -13.51
N ALA A 236 4.00 19.14 -12.34
CA ALA A 236 4.10 17.76 -11.88
C ALA A 236 3.08 16.85 -12.58
N LYS A 237 3.54 15.66 -13.01
CA LYS A 237 2.73 14.67 -13.71
C LYS A 237 2.96 13.28 -13.16
N VAL A 238 1.95 12.44 -13.23
CA VAL A 238 2.01 11.02 -12.86
C VAL A 238 1.62 10.16 -14.06
N THR A 239 2.25 9.01 -14.17
CA THR A 239 1.80 7.88 -14.99
C THR A 239 1.95 6.62 -14.15
N ASP A 240 0.88 5.87 -13.98
CA ASP A 240 0.85 4.60 -13.26
C ASP A 240 0.10 3.56 -14.08
N LYS A 241 0.65 2.36 -14.14
CA LYS A 241 0.03 1.19 -14.77
C LYS A 241 0.35 -0.01 -13.92
N SER A 242 -0.67 -0.66 -13.42
CA SER A 242 -0.44 -1.82 -12.57
C SER A 242 -1.58 -2.81 -12.64
N VAL A 243 -1.24 -4.06 -12.37
CA VAL A 243 -2.20 -5.16 -12.29
C VAL A 243 -1.82 -6.08 -11.15
N TYR A 244 -2.82 -6.45 -10.35
CA TYR A 244 -2.67 -7.36 -9.22
C TYR A 244 -3.75 -8.43 -9.27
N ILE A 245 -3.36 -9.64 -8.86
CA ILE A 245 -4.23 -10.80 -8.79
C ILE A 245 -4.14 -11.37 -7.38
N ASN A 246 -5.28 -11.69 -6.82
CA ASN A 246 -5.41 -12.45 -5.59
C ASN A 246 -6.11 -13.76 -5.90
N VAL A 247 -5.55 -14.88 -5.45
CA VAL A 247 -6.15 -16.19 -5.50
C VAL A 247 -6.23 -16.71 -4.08
N ASP A 248 -7.42 -17.06 -3.64
CA ASP A 248 -7.62 -17.62 -2.31
C ASP A 248 -8.36 -18.95 -2.37
N HIS A 249 -8.03 -19.82 -1.43
CA HIS A 249 -8.75 -21.06 -1.14
C HIS A 249 -9.07 -21.12 0.33
N LYS A 250 -10.30 -21.48 0.68
CA LYS A 250 -10.72 -21.62 2.06
C LYS A 250 -11.67 -22.80 2.20
N ASP A 251 -11.33 -23.71 3.09
CA ASP A 251 -12.19 -24.82 3.54
C ASP A 251 -12.28 -24.82 5.08
N GLU A 252 -12.86 -25.91 5.66
CA GLU A 252 -13.04 -26.03 7.11
C GLU A 252 -11.72 -26.13 7.89
N LYS A 253 -10.65 -26.61 7.24
CA LYS A 253 -9.36 -26.91 7.89
C LYS A 253 -8.23 -26.00 7.43
N SER A 254 -8.37 -25.37 6.28
CA SER A 254 -7.28 -24.57 5.71
C SER A 254 -7.76 -23.27 5.09
N SER A 255 -6.86 -22.30 5.07
CA SER A 255 -7.02 -21.02 4.37
C SER A 255 -5.71 -20.66 3.70
N THR A 256 -5.73 -20.49 2.40
CA THR A 256 -4.57 -20.07 1.60
C THR A 256 -4.91 -18.78 0.86
N ASN A 257 -4.00 -17.85 0.85
CA ASN A 257 -4.12 -16.62 0.07
C ASN A 257 -2.82 -16.33 -0.65
N LEU A 258 -2.87 -16.23 -1.96
CA LEU A 258 -1.78 -15.82 -2.82
C LEU A 258 -2.15 -14.51 -3.49
N PHE A 259 -1.38 -13.46 -3.26
CA PHE A 259 -1.55 -12.16 -3.88
C PHE A 259 -0.26 -11.76 -4.59
N GLY A 260 -0.35 -11.15 -5.76
CA GLY A 260 0.82 -10.63 -6.44
C GLY A 260 0.47 -9.83 -7.66
N GLY A 261 1.44 -9.07 -8.15
CA GLY A 261 1.24 -8.25 -9.33
C GLY A 261 2.46 -7.48 -9.77
N TYR A 262 2.25 -6.70 -10.82
CA TYR A 262 3.25 -5.85 -11.46
C TYR A 262 2.80 -4.39 -11.42
N PHE A 263 3.75 -3.49 -11.24
CA PHE A 263 3.55 -2.05 -11.32
C PHE A 263 4.62 -1.37 -12.17
N ASP A 264 4.21 -0.29 -12.81
CA ASP A 264 5.06 0.61 -13.61
C ASP A 264 4.58 2.03 -13.34
N TRP A 265 5.40 2.81 -12.64
CA TRP A 265 5.03 4.11 -12.12
C TRP A 265 6.11 5.15 -12.41
N LYS A 266 5.68 6.29 -12.90
CA LYS A 266 6.54 7.43 -13.21
C LYS A 266 5.94 8.71 -12.66
N VAL A 267 6.79 9.55 -12.08
CA VAL A 267 6.47 10.94 -11.75
C VAL A 267 7.51 11.86 -12.37
N ASP A 268 7.03 12.88 -13.06
CA ASP A 268 7.84 13.99 -13.55
C ASP A 268 7.52 15.23 -12.68
N GLY A 269 8.53 15.95 -12.22
CA GLY A 269 8.38 17.08 -11.28
C GLY A 269 8.06 16.65 -9.85
N GLY A 270 7.65 17.59 -9.01
CA GLY A 270 7.18 17.29 -7.64
C GLY A 270 8.28 17.23 -6.58
N GLN A 271 8.89 18.35 -6.29
CA GLN A 271 9.94 18.46 -5.27
C GLN A 271 9.43 18.03 -3.88
N ARG A 272 10.22 17.22 -3.18
CA ARG A 272 9.89 16.65 -1.87
C ARG A 272 10.00 17.65 -0.73
N TRP A 273 11.10 18.36 -0.65
CA TRP A 273 11.39 19.34 0.38
C TRP A 273 12.43 20.35 -0.07
N LEU A 274 12.40 21.46 0.60
CA LEU A 274 13.35 22.55 0.46
C LEU A 274 14.01 22.77 1.81
N GLN A 275 15.34 22.86 1.83
CA GLN A 275 16.04 23.34 2.99
C GLN A 275 16.13 24.87 2.92
N ALA A 276 15.74 25.55 4.00
CA ALA A 276 16.13 26.94 4.17
C ALA A 276 17.65 26.98 4.31
N GLY A 277 18.30 27.86 3.53
CA GLY A 277 19.72 28.16 3.70
C GLY A 277 20.01 28.82 5.04
N SER A 278 21.20 29.37 5.21
CA SER A 278 21.55 30.11 6.39
C SER A 278 20.61 31.30 6.55
N VAL A 279 19.61 31.16 7.41
CA VAL A 279 18.67 32.21 7.73
C VAL A 279 19.47 33.24 8.57
N LYS A 280 19.68 34.43 8.03
CA LYS A 280 20.15 35.55 8.86
C LYS A 280 19.18 35.76 10.02
N ALA A 281 19.69 35.89 11.23
CA ALA A 281 18.87 36.05 12.42
C ALA A 281 17.78 37.12 12.18
N GLY A 282 16.52 36.75 12.28
CA GLY A 282 15.36 37.62 12.09
C GLY A 282 14.68 37.57 10.70
N HIS A 283 15.19 36.84 9.74
CA HIS A 283 14.57 36.70 8.41
C HIS A 283 14.21 35.26 8.11
N LEU A 284 12.93 34.91 8.20
CA LEU A 284 12.37 33.67 7.62
C LEU A 284 11.91 33.99 6.20
N ALA A 285 12.43 33.28 5.22
CA ALA A 285 11.86 33.33 3.88
C ALA A 285 10.37 32.94 3.91
N SER A 286 9.55 33.67 3.14
CA SER A 286 8.14 33.31 3.01
C SER A 286 8.01 31.89 2.48
N ALA A 287 7.12 31.10 3.07
CA ALA A 287 6.84 29.74 2.57
C ALA A 287 6.37 29.82 1.11
N PRO A 288 6.96 29.05 0.19
CA PRO A 288 6.48 29.01 -1.18
C PRO A 288 5.05 28.47 -1.22
N SER A 289 4.29 28.91 -2.24
CA SER A 289 2.94 28.38 -2.47
C SER A 289 3.00 26.87 -2.69
N GLY A 290 2.10 26.10 -2.08
CA GLY A 290 1.97 24.66 -2.28
C GLY A 290 1.61 24.24 -3.72
N LYS A 291 1.29 25.21 -4.59
CA LYS A 291 1.08 24.97 -6.03
C LYS A 291 2.39 25.02 -6.82
N ASN A 292 3.43 25.65 -6.28
CA ASN A 292 4.67 25.83 -7.00
C ASN A 292 5.45 24.51 -7.01
N ASN A 293 5.83 24.10 -8.21
CA ASN A 293 6.84 23.07 -8.39
C ASN A 293 8.21 23.72 -8.22
N LEU A 294 8.90 23.34 -7.14
CA LEU A 294 10.24 23.86 -6.85
C LEU A 294 11.33 22.99 -7.49
N SER A 295 10.95 21.99 -8.27
CA SER A 295 11.88 21.17 -9.00
C SER A 295 12.11 21.70 -10.41
N PHE A 296 13.19 21.18 -11.03
CA PHE A 296 13.45 21.45 -12.43
C PHE A 296 12.52 20.59 -13.30
N ASP A 297 12.20 21.06 -14.50
CA ASP A 297 11.33 20.36 -15.45
C ASP A 297 11.85 18.97 -15.84
N SER A 298 13.17 18.76 -15.72
CA SER A 298 13.81 17.48 -15.98
C SER A 298 13.75 16.48 -14.83
N GLN A 299 13.27 16.88 -13.65
CA GLN A 299 13.19 15.97 -12.52
C GLN A 299 12.21 14.84 -12.81
N THR A 300 12.67 13.62 -12.67
CA THR A 300 11.85 12.43 -12.90
C THR A 300 12.19 11.31 -11.94
N LYS A 301 11.21 10.49 -11.64
CA LYS A 301 11.35 9.26 -10.89
C LYS A 301 10.52 8.18 -11.54
N TYR A 302 11.18 7.10 -11.90
CA TYR A 302 10.57 5.95 -12.51
C TYR A 302 10.81 4.70 -11.65
N ASN A 303 9.74 4.00 -11.33
CA ASN A 303 9.77 2.74 -10.59
C ASN A 303 8.96 1.69 -11.32
N HIS A 304 9.49 0.49 -11.40
CA HIS A 304 8.73 -0.66 -11.87
C HIS A 304 9.17 -1.92 -11.13
N GLY A 305 8.27 -2.86 -11.02
CA GLY A 305 8.58 -4.10 -10.32
C GLY A 305 7.40 -5.01 -10.15
N TYR A 306 7.62 -6.05 -9.37
CA TYR A 306 6.57 -7.00 -8.99
C TYR A 306 6.73 -7.41 -7.54
N MET A 307 5.63 -7.85 -6.97
CA MET A 307 5.57 -8.39 -5.63
C MET A 307 4.59 -9.54 -5.54
N MET A 308 4.80 -10.40 -4.54
CA MET A 308 3.88 -11.46 -4.19
C MET A 308 3.87 -11.70 -2.69
N THR A 309 2.72 -12.12 -2.16
CA THR A 309 2.56 -12.61 -0.79
C THR A 309 1.83 -13.94 -0.78
N LEU A 310 2.22 -14.81 0.13
CA LEU A 310 1.56 -16.07 0.43
C LEU A 310 1.22 -16.09 1.92
N ASN A 311 -0.03 -16.38 2.24
CA ASN A 311 -0.45 -16.69 3.60
C ASN A 311 -1.17 -18.05 3.57
N HIS A 312 -0.76 -18.95 4.44
CA HIS A 312 -1.41 -20.26 4.59
C HIS A 312 -1.58 -20.55 6.07
N ASN A 313 -2.81 -20.94 6.44
CA ASN A 313 -3.16 -21.41 7.78
C ASN A 313 -3.76 -22.79 7.67
N GLN A 314 -3.34 -23.70 8.56
CA GLN A 314 -3.80 -25.06 8.66
C GLN A 314 -4.26 -25.39 10.06
N LYS A 315 -5.53 -25.72 10.23
CA LYS A 315 -6.07 -26.25 11.49
C LYS A 315 -5.53 -27.68 11.69
N LEU A 316 -4.80 -27.89 12.77
CA LEU A 316 -4.24 -29.20 13.15
C LEU A 316 -5.16 -29.93 14.09
N SER A 317 -5.83 -29.21 15.00
CA SER A 317 -6.85 -29.71 15.92
C SER A 317 -7.79 -28.55 16.31
N ASP A 318 -8.69 -28.77 17.24
CA ASP A 318 -9.59 -27.70 17.71
C ASP A 318 -8.87 -26.57 18.45
N SER A 319 -7.67 -26.84 18.99
CA SER A 319 -6.86 -25.87 19.72
C SER A 319 -5.56 -25.50 19.04
N TRP A 320 -5.09 -26.26 18.05
CA TRP A 320 -3.82 -26.01 17.38
C TRP A 320 -3.98 -25.64 15.91
N GLN A 321 -3.24 -24.61 15.51
CA GLN A 321 -3.13 -24.16 14.14
C GLN A 321 -1.66 -23.98 13.76
N ALA A 322 -1.28 -24.38 12.56
CA ALA A 322 0.00 -24.03 11.94
C ALA A 322 -0.20 -22.95 10.90
N PHE A 323 0.82 -22.13 10.69
CA PHE A 323 0.80 -21.12 9.64
C PHE A 323 2.15 -20.96 8.94
N ILE A 324 2.09 -20.57 7.68
CA ILE A 324 3.24 -20.17 6.86
C ILE A 324 2.87 -18.87 6.15
N ASN A 325 3.72 -17.87 6.30
CA ASN A 325 3.61 -16.60 5.61
C ASN A 325 4.88 -16.37 4.77
N GLY A 326 4.75 -15.85 3.57
CA GLY A 326 5.87 -15.57 2.71
C GLY A 326 5.64 -14.36 1.83
N GLY A 327 6.72 -13.69 1.45
CA GLY A 327 6.65 -12.57 0.54
C GLY A 327 7.93 -12.38 -0.24
N TYR A 328 7.77 -11.88 -1.46
CA TYR A 328 8.85 -11.51 -2.34
C TYR A 328 8.51 -10.22 -3.07
N GLY A 329 9.45 -9.30 -3.12
CA GLY A 329 9.36 -8.07 -3.89
C GLY A 329 10.64 -7.81 -4.66
N GLN A 330 10.51 -7.38 -5.90
CA GLN A 330 11.62 -6.89 -6.69
C GLN A 330 11.18 -5.61 -7.40
N TYR A 331 11.99 -4.58 -7.29
CA TYR A 331 11.73 -3.33 -7.98
C TYR A 331 13.02 -2.68 -8.45
N SER A 332 12.92 -1.93 -9.55
CA SER A 332 13.93 -1.05 -10.07
C SER A 332 13.46 0.38 -9.95
N GLU A 333 14.33 1.23 -9.47
CA GLU A 333 14.14 2.67 -9.40
C GLU A 333 15.18 3.37 -10.26
N HIS A 334 14.74 4.27 -11.13
CA HIS A 334 15.61 5.23 -11.78
C HIS A 334 15.11 6.62 -11.46
N LYS A 335 15.97 7.45 -10.92
CA LYS A 335 15.63 8.82 -10.57
C LYS A 335 16.68 9.81 -11.02
N TRP A 336 16.20 10.88 -11.59
CA TRP A 336 16.90 12.13 -11.82
C TRP A 336 16.30 13.15 -10.88
N ASP A 337 16.92 13.39 -9.75
CA ASP A 337 16.38 14.24 -8.69
C ASP A 337 17.46 15.05 -7.97
N PRO A 338 17.08 16.12 -7.26
CA PRO A 338 17.98 16.77 -6.33
C PRO A 338 18.50 15.77 -5.31
N ASN A 339 19.79 15.76 -5.09
CA ASN A 339 20.37 14.95 -4.03
C ASN A 339 19.74 15.33 -2.69
N SER A 340 19.31 14.33 -1.95
CA SER A 340 18.62 14.50 -0.66
C SER A 340 19.33 15.52 0.22
N GLY A 341 18.62 16.56 0.66
CA GLY A 341 19.18 17.61 1.50
C GLY A 341 20.09 18.62 0.80
N SER A 342 20.23 18.56 -0.55
CA SER A 342 21.09 19.50 -1.26
C SER A 342 20.37 20.72 -1.83
N LEU A 343 19.04 20.68 -1.96
CA LEU A 343 18.29 21.80 -2.51
C LEU A 343 18.01 22.84 -1.43
N THR A 344 18.68 23.97 -1.54
CA THR A 344 18.69 25.03 -0.53
C THR A 344 18.19 26.33 -1.13
N LEU A 345 17.26 27.00 -0.44
CA LEU A 345 16.82 28.35 -0.76
C LEU A 345 17.70 29.35 -0.01
N GLY A 346 18.38 30.19 -0.75
CA GLY A 346 19.18 31.29 -0.21
C GLY A 346 18.34 32.50 0.20
N ASP A 347 18.92 33.40 1.01
CA ASP A 347 18.28 34.65 1.46
C ASP A 347 17.98 35.60 0.27
N ASP A 348 18.67 35.41 -0.84
CA ASP A 348 18.48 36.15 -2.09
C ASP A 348 17.34 35.55 -2.97
N GLY A 349 16.63 34.51 -2.47
CA GLY A 349 15.60 33.83 -3.20
C GLY A 349 16.09 32.85 -4.26
N LYS A 350 17.42 32.65 -4.40
CA LYS A 350 17.97 31.70 -5.33
C LYS A 350 17.98 30.30 -4.79
N LEU A 351 17.68 29.35 -5.66
CA LEU A 351 17.74 27.93 -5.38
C LEU A 351 19.09 27.36 -5.81
N SER A 352 19.77 26.66 -4.90
CA SER A 352 21.03 25.96 -5.17
C SER A 352 20.94 24.52 -4.74
N GLY A 353 21.66 23.63 -5.45
CA GLY A 353 21.67 22.22 -5.08
C GLY A 353 22.45 21.36 -6.05
N LYS A 354 22.57 20.09 -5.70
CA LYS A 354 23.21 19.05 -6.55
C LYS A 354 22.15 18.10 -7.06
N PHE A 355 22.28 17.71 -8.31
CA PHE A 355 21.46 16.67 -8.93
C PHE A 355 22.22 15.36 -8.98
N ARG A 356 21.47 14.29 -9.00
CA ARG A 356 22.02 12.94 -9.18
C ARG A 356 21.18 12.16 -10.18
N ASP A 357 21.89 11.40 -10.98
CA ASP A 357 21.34 10.29 -11.73
C ASP A 357 21.61 9.00 -10.95
N TYR A 358 20.55 8.26 -10.64
CA TYR A 358 20.62 7.18 -9.68
C TYR A 358 19.72 6.02 -10.09
N ILE A 359 20.34 4.83 -10.19
CA ILE A 359 19.62 3.57 -10.42
C ILE A 359 19.78 2.69 -9.19
N SER A 360 18.68 2.12 -8.74
CA SER A 360 18.63 1.18 -7.63
C SER A 360 17.78 -0.02 -7.98
N ASP A 361 18.36 -1.20 -7.87
CA ASP A 361 17.66 -2.47 -7.99
C ASP A 361 17.58 -3.11 -6.61
N SER A 362 16.38 -3.44 -6.15
CA SER A 362 16.17 -4.01 -4.84
C SER A 362 15.34 -5.27 -4.89
N LYS A 363 15.67 -6.21 -4.02
CA LYS A 363 14.95 -7.46 -3.80
C LYS A 363 14.70 -7.63 -2.32
N SER A 364 13.51 -8.02 -1.96
CA SER A 364 13.10 -8.32 -0.59
C SER A 364 12.46 -9.70 -0.55
N MET A 365 12.82 -10.50 0.44
CA MET A 365 12.24 -11.80 0.70
C MET A 365 11.99 -11.97 2.19
N TYR A 366 10.80 -12.43 2.52
CA TYR A 366 10.39 -12.72 3.89
C TYR A 366 9.71 -14.07 3.96
N TRP A 367 10.00 -14.83 5.01
CA TRP A 367 9.31 -16.06 5.36
C TRP A 367 9.10 -16.13 6.86
N GLN A 368 7.94 -16.62 7.26
CA GLN A 368 7.58 -16.92 8.63
C GLN A 368 6.87 -18.26 8.66
N ALA A 369 7.22 -19.10 9.62
CA ALA A 369 6.48 -20.32 9.90
C ALA A 369 6.26 -20.44 11.42
N GLY A 370 5.09 -20.91 11.82
CA GLY A 370 4.76 -21.00 13.22
C GLY A 370 3.56 -21.87 13.53
N VAL A 371 3.31 -21.99 14.82
CA VAL A 371 2.14 -22.65 15.37
C VAL A 371 1.48 -21.76 16.41
N SER A 372 0.18 -21.83 16.53
CA SER A 372 -0.58 -21.16 17.57
C SER A 372 -1.48 -22.15 18.29
N ASN A 373 -1.67 -21.94 19.57
CA ASN A 373 -2.56 -22.72 20.41
C ASN A 373 -3.53 -21.80 21.12
N GLU A 374 -4.81 -22.11 21.03
CA GLU A 374 -5.86 -21.45 21.77
C GLU A 374 -6.49 -22.45 22.75
N THR A 375 -6.33 -22.19 24.05
CA THR A 375 -6.88 -23.06 25.13
C THR A 375 -7.60 -22.23 26.17
N LYS A 376 -8.58 -22.83 26.77
CA LYS A 376 -9.30 -22.26 27.92
C LYS A 376 -8.95 -23.01 29.18
N VAL A 377 -8.39 -22.32 30.15
CA VAL A 377 -8.09 -22.86 31.49
C VAL A 377 -9.00 -22.18 32.51
N GLY A 378 -10.00 -22.90 32.99
CA GLY A 378 -11.08 -22.30 33.76
C GLY A 378 -11.87 -21.28 32.97
N ASN A 379 -11.90 -20.04 33.42
CA ASN A 379 -12.55 -18.91 32.72
C ASN A 379 -11.56 -18.07 31.89
N VAL A 380 -10.28 -18.41 31.87
CA VAL A 380 -9.24 -17.65 31.17
C VAL A 380 -8.98 -18.27 29.81
N LYS A 381 -9.11 -17.46 28.77
CA LYS A 381 -8.71 -17.80 27.39
C LYS A 381 -7.22 -17.51 27.25
N ASN A 382 -6.45 -18.51 26.84
CA ASN A 382 -5.01 -18.37 26.58
C ASN A 382 -4.77 -18.57 25.11
N ASN A 383 -4.00 -17.66 24.53
CA ASN A 383 -3.51 -17.76 23.17
C ASN A 383 -1.98 -17.70 23.20
N VAL A 384 -1.32 -18.73 22.69
CA VAL A 384 0.14 -18.84 22.64
C VAL A 384 0.55 -19.08 21.19
N SER A 385 1.45 -18.25 20.69
CA SER A 385 2.00 -18.40 19.33
C SER A 385 3.51 -18.47 19.38
N LEU A 386 4.06 -19.38 18.57
CA LEU A 386 5.50 -19.52 18.35
C LEU A 386 5.77 -19.46 16.87
N ALA A 387 6.68 -18.58 16.44
CA ALA A 387 7.05 -18.43 15.04
C ALA A 387 8.56 -18.24 14.88
N VAL A 388 9.06 -18.59 13.70
CA VAL A 388 10.41 -18.31 13.24
C VAL A 388 10.31 -17.48 11.96
N ASP A 389 11.08 -16.40 11.89
CA ASP A 389 11.10 -15.47 10.78
C ASP A 389 12.45 -15.52 10.06
N TYR A 390 12.41 -15.36 8.75
CA TYR A 390 13.58 -15.12 7.90
C TYR A 390 13.34 -13.92 7.01
N PHE A 391 14.28 -13.01 7.00
CA PHE A 391 14.26 -11.83 6.14
C PHE A 391 15.57 -11.65 5.39
N ASN A 392 15.49 -11.36 4.11
CA ASN A 392 16.63 -11.02 3.27
C ASN A 392 16.30 -9.82 2.40
N TYR A 393 17.17 -8.83 2.40
CA TYR A 393 17.07 -7.64 1.57
C TYR A 393 18.40 -7.39 0.84
N LEU A 394 18.30 -7.29 -0.47
CA LEU A 394 19.42 -6.97 -1.34
C LEU A 394 19.10 -5.65 -2.06
N ASN A 395 20.05 -4.73 -2.00
CA ASN A 395 19.97 -3.47 -2.71
C ASN A 395 21.27 -3.21 -3.46
N CYS A 396 21.18 -3.07 -4.77
CA CYS A 396 22.29 -2.74 -5.64
C CYS A 396 22.10 -1.31 -6.16
N ASN A 397 22.89 -0.38 -5.64
CA ASN A 397 22.85 1.03 -6.03
C ASN A 397 23.94 1.33 -7.05
N LYS A 398 23.56 1.86 -8.20
CA LYS A 398 24.48 2.43 -9.17
C LYS A 398 24.26 3.93 -9.24
N LYS A 399 25.18 4.69 -8.68
CA LYS A 399 25.22 6.15 -8.82
C LYS A 399 25.92 6.45 -10.14
N LEU A 400 25.19 6.99 -11.14
CA LEU A 400 25.76 7.25 -12.45
C LEU A 400 26.51 8.57 -12.47
N HIS A 401 25.92 9.66 -12.01
CA HIS A 401 26.55 10.98 -11.98
C HIS A 401 26.04 11.86 -10.83
N THR A 402 26.84 12.83 -10.42
CA THR A 402 26.45 13.95 -9.56
C THR A 402 26.91 15.22 -10.22
N PHE A 403 25.98 16.11 -10.53
CA PHE A 403 26.23 17.41 -11.15
C PHE A 403 26.07 18.53 -10.12
#